data_51e4812319b0215450f1bb203794764e
#
_entry.id   51e4812319b0215450f1bb203794764e
#
_cell.length_a   1.000
_cell.length_b   1.000
_cell.length_c   1.000
_cell.angle_alpha   90.00
_cell.angle_beta   90.00
_cell.angle_gamma   90.00
#
_symmetry.space_group_name_H-M   'P 1'
#
loop_
_entity.id
_entity.type
_entity.pdbx_description
1 polymer ?
#
loop_
_entity_poly.entity_id
_entity_poly.type
_entity_poly.pdbx_seq_one_letter_code
_entity_poly.pdbx_strand_id
1 'polypeptide(L)'
;MFTRSLLAALLLAAPALAAAPARPAAKPAATDWSARIAATPAGGLLIGNPNAPVKLVEFGSLTCPHCRHFHESGLPVVKSRYVATGSVSYEYRPFSLNGIDLMAGHLLYCQAPAAAWAFVNKAYLRQDQLVAPFMQISEADRAAVQKLPEDAQ
;
A
#
# COMPACT_ATOMS: atom_id res chain seq x y z
N MET A 1 -11.19 54.98 -82.28
CA MET A 1 -12.15 54.23 -81.43
C MET A 1 -11.34 53.43 -80.42
N PHE A 2 -11.31 53.90 -79.20
CA PHE A 2 -10.51 53.34 -78.13
C PHE A 2 -11.41 52.56 -77.16
N THR A 3 -11.24 51.24 -77.09
CA THR A 3 -11.94 50.39 -76.15
C THR A 3 -11.07 50.24 -74.88
N ARG A 4 -11.54 50.79 -73.76
CA ARG A 4 -10.93 50.67 -72.46
C ARG A 4 -11.37 49.34 -71.78
N SER A 5 -10.44 48.43 -71.60
CA SER A 5 -10.64 47.22 -70.84
C SER A 5 -10.43 47.53 -69.30
N LEU A 6 -11.48 47.37 -68.55
CA LEU A 6 -11.44 47.45 -67.07
C LEU A 6 -11.05 46.05 -66.55
N LEU A 7 -9.85 45.93 -65.97
CA LEU A 7 -9.47 44.77 -65.17
C LEU A 7 -9.99 44.97 -63.74
N ALA A 8 -10.96 44.17 -63.37
CA ALA A 8 -11.43 44.07 -61.98
C ALA A 8 -10.48 43.16 -61.18
N ALA A 9 -9.74 43.74 -60.22
CA ALA A 9 -8.92 42.96 -59.31
C ALA A 9 -9.78 42.40 -58.18
N LEU A 10 -9.95 41.07 -58.14
CA LEU A 10 -10.62 40.36 -57.05
C LEU A 10 -9.63 40.17 -55.90
N LEU A 11 -9.79 40.93 -54.82
CA LEU A 11 -9.03 40.73 -53.56
C LEU A 11 -9.65 39.56 -52.80
N LEU A 12 -8.98 38.39 -52.81
CA LEU A 12 -9.29 37.27 -51.98
C LEU A 12 -8.81 37.57 -50.52
N ALA A 13 -9.73 37.91 -49.67
CA ALA A 13 -9.48 37.97 -48.23
C ALA A 13 -9.43 36.56 -47.65
N ALA A 14 -8.23 36.07 -47.26
CA ALA A 14 -8.06 34.82 -46.55
C ALA A 14 -8.49 35.02 -45.06
N PRO A 15 -9.34 34.16 -44.51
CA PRO A 15 -9.66 34.21 -43.11
C PRO A 15 -8.44 33.83 -42.28
N ALA A 16 -7.96 34.74 -41.42
CA ALA A 16 -6.97 34.44 -40.40
C ALA A 16 -7.54 33.43 -39.38
N LEU A 17 -7.11 32.16 -39.41
CA LEU A 17 -7.39 31.22 -38.38
C LEU A 17 -6.67 31.72 -37.07
N ALA A 18 -7.45 32.31 -36.17
CA ALA A 18 -6.97 32.63 -34.84
C ALA A 18 -6.60 31.34 -34.11
N ALA A 19 -5.29 31.10 -33.88
CA ALA A 19 -4.82 29.98 -33.08
C ALA A 19 -5.38 30.14 -31.65
N ALA A 20 -6.18 29.18 -31.21
CA ALA A 20 -6.66 29.12 -29.84
C ALA A 20 -5.46 29.06 -28.87
N PRO A 21 -5.49 29.78 -27.74
CA PRO A 21 -4.41 29.74 -26.78
C PRO A 21 -4.19 28.30 -26.32
N ALA A 22 -2.94 27.81 -26.38
CA ALA A 22 -2.56 26.48 -25.94
C ALA A 22 -2.92 26.34 -24.46
N ARG A 23 -3.78 25.38 -24.15
CA ARG A 23 -4.16 25.02 -22.78
C ARG A 23 -2.88 24.62 -22.03
N PRO A 24 -2.59 25.21 -20.85
CA PRO A 24 -1.43 24.82 -20.06
C PRO A 24 -1.43 23.31 -19.85
N ALA A 25 -0.30 22.62 -20.12
CA ALA A 25 -0.16 21.20 -19.89
C ALA A 25 -0.47 20.92 -18.40
N ALA A 26 -1.42 20.04 -18.14
CA ALA A 26 -1.75 19.65 -16.78
C ALA A 26 -0.48 19.09 -16.11
N LYS A 27 -0.12 19.64 -14.94
CA LYS A 27 0.98 19.13 -14.12
C LYS A 27 0.75 17.63 -13.91
N PRO A 28 1.75 16.75 -14.15
CA PRO A 28 1.59 15.32 -13.91
C PRO A 28 1.02 15.10 -12.50
N ALA A 29 -0.03 14.28 -12.40
CA ALA A 29 -0.59 13.92 -11.10
C ALA A 29 0.53 13.34 -10.24
N ALA A 30 0.68 13.84 -9.01
CA ALA A 30 1.68 13.32 -8.09
C ALA A 30 1.41 11.81 -7.88
N THR A 31 2.46 11.00 -7.97
CA THR A 31 2.35 9.56 -7.77
C THR A 31 1.87 9.28 -6.34
N ASP A 32 0.76 8.59 -6.19
CA ASP A 32 0.34 8.06 -4.89
C ASP A 32 1.15 6.79 -4.58
N TRP A 33 2.12 6.93 -3.72
CA TRP A 33 2.98 5.84 -3.32
C TRP A 33 2.30 4.83 -2.37
N SER A 34 1.20 5.19 -1.72
CA SER A 34 0.54 4.33 -0.71
C SER A 34 -0.04 3.03 -1.28
N ALA A 35 -0.25 2.97 -2.60
CA ALA A 35 -0.72 1.77 -3.29
C ALA A 35 0.41 0.80 -3.67
N ARG A 36 1.68 1.22 -3.60
CA ARG A 36 2.80 0.35 -3.93
C ARG A 36 3.15 -0.56 -2.76
N ILE A 37 3.14 -1.87 -3.01
CA ILE A 37 3.49 -2.89 -2.02
C ILE A 37 4.52 -3.82 -2.65
N ALA A 38 5.60 -4.12 -1.92
CA ALA A 38 6.66 -5.02 -2.36
C ALA A 38 7.20 -5.84 -1.18
N ALA A 39 7.69 -7.05 -1.46
CA ALA A 39 8.47 -7.80 -0.48
C ALA A 39 9.86 -7.18 -0.31
N THR A 40 10.42 -7.29 0.90
CA THR A 40 11.79 -6.86 1.17
C THR A 40 12.72 -8.06 1.38
N PRO A 41 14.03 -7.91 1.15
CA PRO A 41 15.01 -8.97 1.43
C PRO A 41 15.04 -9.40 2.90
N ALA A 42 14.56 -8.53 3.81
CA ALA A 42 14.46 -8.81 5.24
C ALA A 42 13.17 -9.56 5.62
N GLY A 43 12.39 -10.04 4.63
CA GLY A 43 11.14 -10.76 4.88
C GLY A 43 9.96 -9.86 5.27
N GLY A 44 10.05 -8.55 5.03
CA GLY A 44 8.98 -7.60 5.30
C GLY A 44 8.13 -7.28 4.06
N LEU A 45 7.09 -6.49 4.29
CA LEU A 45 6.24 -5.88 3.27
C LEU A 45 6.48 -4.38 3.29
N LEU A 46 7.09 -3.85 2.23
CA LEU A 46 7.32 -2.41 2.05
C LEU A 46 6.11 -1.79 1.37
N ILE A 47 5.54 -0.78 1.98
CA ILE A 47 4.48 0.06 1.44
C ILE A 47 5.06 1.46 1.18
N GLY A 48 4.93 1.94 -0.05
CA GLY A 48 5.38 3.29 -0.40
C GLY A 48 6.60 3.35 -1.32
N ASN A 49 7.26 4.51 -1.29
CA ASN A 49 8.45 4.78 -2.08
C ASN A 49 9.67 4.06 -1.49
N PRO A 50 10.32 3.11 -2.20
CA PRO A 50 11.51 2.43 -1.69
C PRO A 50 12.69 3.40 -1.46
N ASN A 51 12.69 4.55 -2.12
CA ASN A 51 13.72 5.58 -1.99
C ASN A 51 13.30 6.74 -1.06
N ALA A 52 12.22 6.56 -0.26
CA ALA A 52 11.81 7.57 0.71
C ALA A 52 12.94 7.92 1.67
N PRO A 53 13.14 9.20 2.01
CA PRO A 53 14.21 9.62 2.92
C PRO A 53 14.02 9.09 4.35
N VAL A 54 12.77 8.83 4.75
CA VAL A 54 12.47 8.28 6.07
C VAL A 54 11.96 6.84 5.93
N LYS A 55 12.48 5.95 6.76
CA LYS A 55 12.09 4.53 6.82
C LYS A 55 11.42 4.28 8.18
N LEU A 56 10.15 3.93 8.13
CA LEU A 56 9.41 3.47 9.31
C LEU A 56 9.28 1.95 9.24
N VAL A 57 9.82 1.26 10.24
CA VAL A 57 9.72 -0.20 10.34
C VAL A 57 8.89 -0.56 11.54
N GLU A 58 7.86 -1.37 11.34
CA GLU A 58 7.06 -1.98 12.40
C GLU A 58 7.40 -3.47 12.50
N PHE A 59 7.77 -3.92 13.69
CA PHE A 59 7.81 -5.33 14.03
C PHE A 59 6.46 -5.70 14.64
N GLY A 60 5.53 -6.19 13.80
CA GLY A 60 4.13 -6.34 14.14
C GLY A 60 3.72 -7.79 14.39
N SER A 61 3.13 -8.04 15.57
CA SER A 61 2.48 -9.30 15.91
C SER A 61 0.97 -9.19 15.61
N LEU A 62 0.43 -10.16 14.90
CA LEU A 62 -0.99 -10.21 14.56
C LEU A 62 -1.89 -10.51 15.79
N THR A 63 -1.30 -10.95 16.89
CA THR A 63 -2.02 -11.20 18.16
C THR A 63 -1.87 -10.06 19.16
N CYS A 64 -1.02 -9.05 18.87
CA CYS A 64 -0.78 -7.94 19.77
C CYS A 64 -1.87 -6.86 19.68
N PRO A 65 -2.59 -6.51 20.76
CA PRO A 65 -3.64 -5.49 20.71
C PRO A 65 -3.10 -4.08 20.45
N HIS A 66 -1.86 -3.78 20.84
CA HIS A 66 -1.24 -2.48 20.57
C HIS A 66 -0.87 -2.32 19.09
N CYS A 67 -0.40 -3.39 18.44
CA CYS A 67 -0.18 -3.39 16.99
C CYS A 67 -1.50 -3.19 16.23
N ARG A 68 -2.56 -3.89 16.65
CA ARG A 68 -3.91 -3.66 16.11
C ARG A 68 -4.31 -2.19 16.23
N HIS A 69 -4.17 -1.61 17.43
CA HIS A 69 -4.53 -0.21 17.64
C HIS A 69 -3.74 0.75 16.73
N PHE A 70 -2.45 0.50 16.54
CA PHE A 70 -1.65 1.28 15.59
C PHE A 70 -2.17 1.12 14.16
N HIS A 71 -2.52 -0.09 13.73
CA HIS A 71 -3.10 -0.36 12.42
C HIS A 71 -4.45 0.34 12.18
N GLU A 72 -5.28 0.44 13.22
CA GLU A 72 -6.61 1.06 13.15
C GLU A 72 -6.55 2.59 13.19
N SER A 73 -5.63 3.17 13.93
CA SER A 73 -5.60 4.63 14.21
C SER A 73 -4.37 5.35 13.68
N GLY A 74 -3.17 4.82 13.90
CA GLY A 74 -1.91 5.47 13.54
C GLY A 74 -1.52 5.28 12.09
N LEU A 75 -1.54 4.05 11.62
CA LEU A 75 -1.10 3.71 10.26
C LEU A 75 -1.89 4.41 9.16
N PRO A 76 -3.22 4.59 9.22
CA PRO A 76 -3.96 5.36 8.22
C PRO A 76 -3.45 6.81 8.08
N VAL A 77 -3.08 7.44 9.19
CA VAL A 77 -2.52 8.80 9.20
C VAL A 77 -1.12 8.80 8.56
N VAL A 78 -0.27 7.85 8.94
CA VAL A 78 1.07 7.69 8.35
C VAL A 78 0.98 7.46 6.84
N LYS A 79 0.08 6.57 6.41
CA LYS A 79 -0.11 6.27 4.98
C LYS A 79 -0.58 7.48 4.18
N SER A 80 -1.62 8.16 4.65
CA SER A 80 -2.22 9.28 3.90
C SER A 80 -1.33 10.53 3.87
N ARG A 81 -0.67 10.86 4.97
CA ARG A 81 0.12 12.10 5.08
C ARG A 81 1.55 11.98 4.59
N TYR A 82 2.17 10.81 4.75
CA TYR A 82 3.62 10.67 4.54
C TYR A 82 3.96 9.61 3.50
N VAL A 83 3.32 8.43 3.53
CA VAL A 83 3.62 7.39 2.55
C VAL A 83 3.10 7.76 1.17
N ALA A 84 1.88 8.28 1.07
CA ALA A 84 1.28 8.70 -0.19
C ALA A 84 2.14 9.75 -0.93
N THR A 85 2.78 10.67 -0.18
CA THR A 85 3.68 11.69 -0.74
C THR A 85 5.06 11.16 -1.12
N GLY A 86 5.41 9.94 -0.68
CA GLY A 86 6.73 9.35 -0.88
C GLY A 86 7.81 9.84 0.07
N SER A 87 7.47 10.65 1.09
CA SER A 87 8.42 11.13 2.11
C SER A 87 8.77 10.07 3.15
N VAL A 88 7.88 9.11 3.37
CA VAL A 88 8.09 7.95 4.24
C VAL A 88 7.84 6.67 3.46
N SER A 89 8.68 5.65 3.65
CA SER A 89 8.30 4.26 3.37
C SER A 89 7.96 3.56 4.69
N TYR A 90 6.89 2.78 4.67
CA TYR A 90 6.51 1.95 5.80
C TYR A 90 6.82 0.48 5.48
N GLU A 91 7.51 -0.21 6.38
CA GLU A 91 7.80 -1.64 6.26
C GLU A 91 7.21 -2.39 7.45
N TYR A 92 6.30 -3.33 7.16
CA TYR A 92 5.78 -4.28 8.13
C TYR A 92 6.67 -5.52 8.13
N ARG A 93 7.19 -5.90 9.28
CA ARG A 93 7.94 -7.14 9.52
C ARG A 93 7.18 -8.01 10.53
N PRO A 94 6.78 -9.23 10.16
CA PRO A 94 6.13 -10.14 11.11
C PRO A 94 7.03 -10.37 12.32
N PHE A 95 6.45 -10.25 13.51
CA PHE A 95 7.10 -10.55 14.78
C PHE A 95 6.25 -11.57 15.55
N SER A 96 6.85 -12.70 15.91
CA SER A 96 6.12 -13.80 16.56
C SER A 96 6.24 -13.70 18.07
N LEU A 97 5.13 -13.42 18.75
CA LEU A 97 5.00 -13.50 20.20
C LEU A 97 4.57 -14.89 20.66
N ASN A 98 3.97 -15.69 19.77
CA ASN A 98 3.40 -17.01 20.07
C ASN A 98 3.24 -17.84 18.81
N GLY A 99 2.74 -19.08 18.96
CA GLY A 99 2.55 -20.02 17.86
C GLY A 99 1.56 -19.56 16.79
N ILE A 100 0.57 -18.73 17.15
CA ILE A 100 -0.39 -18.15 16.18
C ILE A 100 0.34 -17.22 15.21
N ASP A 101 1.16 -16.32 15.76
CA ASP A 101 1.96 -15.39 14.96
C ASP A 101 2.92 -16.13 14.04
N LEU A 102 3.54 -17.22 14.55
CA LEU A 102 4.45 -18.04 13.75
C LEU A 102 3.74 -18.67 12.55
N MET A 103 2.57 -19.29 12.77
CA MET A 103 1.77 -19.87 11.67
C MET A 103 1.30 -18.81 10.70
N ALA A 104 0.80 -17.68 11.20
CA ALA A 104 0.37 -16.56 10.36
C ALA A 104 1.51 -15.97 9.55
N GLY A 105 2.71 -15.85 10.16
CA GLY A 105 3.92 -15.43 9.47
C GLY A 105 4.29 -16.33 8.30
N HIS A 106 4.21 -17.65 8.46
CA HIS A 106 4.44 -18.59 7.35
C HIS A 106 3.43 -18.40 6.21
N LEU A 107 2.15 -18.17 6.53
CA LEU A 107 1.13 -17.90 5.51
C LEU A 107 1.41 -16.60 4.75
N LEU A 108 2.01 -15.60 5.38
CA LEU A 108 2.39 -14.35 4.71
C LEU A 108 3.45 -14.59 3.62
N TYR A 109 4.46 -15.41 3.91
CA TYR A 109 5.55 -15.68 2.98
C TYR A 109 5.14 -16.51 1.76
N CYS A 110 4.01 -17.22 1.83
CA CYS A 110 3.47 -17.99 0.71
C CYS A 110 2.65 -17.15 -0.27
N GLN A 111 2.48 -15.85 -0.02
CA GLN A 111 1.59 -14.98 -0.81
C GLN A 111 2.36 -13.91 -1.58
N ALA A 112 1.75 -13.44 -2.68
CA ALA A 112 2.22 -12.22 -3.33
C ALA A 112 2.08 -11.02 -2.37
N PRO A 113 2.97 -10.00 -2.44
CA PRO A 113 3.04 -8.92 -1.44
C PRO A 113 1.72 -8.19 -1.18
N ALA A 114 0.93 -7.94 -2.23
CA ALA A 114 -0.37 -7.28 -2.09
C ALA A 114 -1.39 -8.16 -1.35
N ALA A 115 -1.39 -9.47 -1.60
CA ALA A 115 -2.25 -10.43 -0.91
C ALA A 115 -1.82 -10.61 0.55
N ALA A 116 -0.51 -10.69 0.80
CA ALA A 116 0.05 -10.75 2.15
C ALA A 116 -0.34 -9.51 2.97
N TRP A 117 -0.26 -8.31 2.37
CA TRP A 117 -0.70 -7.09 3.02
C TRP A 117 -2.21 -7.06 3.30
N ALA A 118 -3.03 -7.53 2.35
CA ALA A 118 -4.47 -7.68 2.56
C ALA A 118 -4.79 -8.66 3.72
N PHE A 119 -4.00 -9.75 3.83
CA PHE A 119 -4.11 -10.69 4.95
C PHE A 119 -3.77 -10.01 6.29
N VAL A 120 -2.67 -9.25 6.38
CA VAL A 120 -2.30 -8.50 7.61
C VAL A 120 -3.44 -7.58 8.04
N ASN A 121 -3.97 -6.76 7.12
CA ASN A 121 -5.08 -5.86 7.42
C ASN A 121 -6.31 -6.62 7.92
N LYS A 122 -6.67 -7.73 7.26
CA LYS A 122 -7.82 -8.56 7.67
C LYS A 122 -7.61 -9.22 9.02
N ALA A 123 -6.40 -9.67 9.32
CA ALA A 123 -6.05 -10.28 10.60
C ALA A 123 -6.20 -9.28 11.74
N TYR A 124 -5.73 -8.05 11.60
CA TYR A 124 -5.93 -7.01 12.62
C TYR A 124 -7.40 -6.64 12.80
N LEU A 125 -8.14 -6.46 11.70
CA LEU A 125 -9.59 -6.18 11.77
C LEU A 125 -10.39 -7.29 12.45
N ARG A 126 -9.89 -8.52 12.45
CA ARG A 126 -10.53 -9.70 13.01
C ARG A 126 -9.70 -10.37 14.09
N GLN A 127 -8.85 -9.60 14.76
CA GLN A 127 -7.88 -10.15 15.73
C GLN A 127 -8.57 -10.98 16.82
N ASP A 128 -9.74 -10.53 17.31
CA ASP A 128 -10.49 -11.29 18.31
C ASP A 128 -10.89 -12.67 17.82
N GLN A 129 -11.27 -12.79 16.53
CA GLN A 129 -11.62 -14.09 15.92
C GLN A 129 -10.38 -14.95 15.68
N LEU A 130 -9.22 -14.33 15.40
CA LEU A 130 -7.96 -15.02 15.23
C LEU A 130 -7.48 -15.63 16.55
N VAL A 131 -7.66 -14.93 17.66
CA VAL A 131 -7.14 -15.31 18.97
C VAL A 131 -8.11 -16.20 19.76
N ALA A 132 -9.43 -16.04 19.56
CA ALA A 132 -10.46 -16.74 20.31
C ALA A 132 -10.30 -18.27 20.43
N PRO A 133 -9.99 -19.02 19.34
CA PRO A 133 -9.82 -20.47 19.44
C PRO A 133 -8.69 -20.87 20.41
N PHE A 134 -7.64 -20.06 20.52
CA PHE A 134 -6.48 -20.35 21.38
C PHE A 134 -6.74 -19.95 22.85
N MET A 135 -7.62 -18.97 23.08
CA MET A 135 -8.05 -18.61 24.43
C MET A 135 -8.97 -19.67 25.05
N GLN A 136 -9.59 -20.51 24.22
CA GLN A 136 -10.52 -21.57 24.65
C GLN A 136 -9.84 -22.92 24.86
N ILE A 137 -8.52 -23.04 24.60
CA ILE A 137 -7.76 -24.26 24.86
C ILE A 137 -7.82 -24.57 26.38
N SER A 138 -8.34 -25.75 26.73
CA SER A 138 -8.45 -26.18 28.11
C SER A 138 -7.07 -26.34 28.78
N GLU A 139 -7.04 -26.24 30.09
CA GLU A 139 -5.80 -26.46 30.85
C GLU A 139 -5.29 -27.91 30.70
N ALA A 140 -6.20 -28.86 30.52
CA ALA A 140 -5.88 -30.25 30.23
C ALA A 140 -5.18 -30.43 28.86
N ASP A 141 -5.66 -29.72 27.83
CA ASP A 141 -5.05 -29.78 26.50
C ASP A 141 -3.66 -29.11 26.50
N ARG A 142 -3.49 -27.99 27.23
CA ARG A 142 -2.18 -27.35 27.41
C ARG A 142 -1.20 -28.27 28.11
N ALA A 143 -1.63 -28.95 29.16
CA ALA A 143 -0.81 -29.91 29.89
C ALA A 143 -0.49 -31.14 29.05
N ALA A 144 -1.38 -31.55 28.14
CA ALA A 144 -1.12 -32.63 27.19
C ALA A 144 -0.04 -32.26 26.18
N VAL A 145 -0.10 -31.03 25.61
CA VAL A 145 0.93 -30.54 24.68
C VAL A 145 2.29 -30.44 25.35
N GLN A 146 2.36 -29.97 26.61
CA GLN A 146 3.62 -29.87 27.34
C GLN A 146 4.31 -31.23 27.63
N LYS A 147 3.56 -32.32 27.53
CA LYS A 147 4.10 -33.68 27.70
C LYS A 147 4.63 -34.29 26.39
N LEU A 148 4.38 -33.62 25.27
CA LEU A 148 4.93 -34.08 23.99
C LEU A 148 6.45 -33.86 23.95
N PRO A 149 7.20 -34.65 23.19
CA PRO A 149 8.60 -34.37 22.88
C PRO A 149 8.77 -32.99 22.27
N GLU A 150 9.95 -32.37 22.46
CA GLU A 150 10.19 -30.97 21.99
C GLU A 150 9.99 -30.82 20.47
N ASP A 151 10.27 -31.85 19.69
CA ASP A 151 10.07 -31.88 18.25
C ASP A 151 8.60 -32.01 17.82
N ALA A 152 7.70 -32.32 18.76
CA ALA A 152 6.25 -32.44 18.56
C ALA A 152 5.43 -31.31 19.22
N GLN A 153 6.07 -30.38 19.93
CA GLN A 153 5.44 -29.20 20.52
C GLN A 153 5.44 -28.03 19.54
#